data_3fd40261ba0adfd341943196a39fdd98
#
_entry.id   3fd40261ba0adfd341943196a39fdd98
#
_cell.length_a   1.000
_cell.length_b   1.000
_cell.length_c   1.000
_cell.angle_alpha   90.00
_cell.angle_beta   90.00
_cell.angle_gamma   90.00
#
_symmetry.space_group_name_H-M   'P 1'
#
loop_
_entity.id
_entity.type
_entity.pdbx_description
1 polymer ?
#
loop_
_entity_poly.entity_id
_entity_poly.type
_entity_poly.pdbx_seq_one_letter_code
_entity_poly.pdbx_strand_id
1 'polypeptide(L)'
;MSDQECGTRGCIHKVVIYKEGCKYRVEPGRLVVHRGAKIVIISLVRSEVRSEAAVSVWFPQGVTTQGPLPIPYGKPQVVVAGNDYGAFPYSVFVSDDRGADFAEGGSSPRIIVADP
;
A
#
# COMPACT_ATOMS: atom_id res chain seq x y z
N MET A 1 -22.09 -8.92 6.42
CA MET A 1 -21.51 -9.43 5.26
C MET A 1 -20.08 -8.96 5.14
N SER A 2 -19.35 -9.74 4.62
CA SER A 2 -17.94 -9.53 4.72
C SER A 2 -17.35 -9.12 3.39
N ASP A 3 -16.44 -8.21 3.44
CA ASP A 3 -15.73 -7.80 2.26
C ASP A 3 -14.80 -8.84 1.76
N GLN A 4 -14.62 -9.89 2.51
CA GLN A 4 -13.68 -10.91 2.13
C GLN A 4 -14.19 -11.78 1.03
N GLU A 5 -15.44 -11.61 0.67
CA GLU A 5 -15.96 -12.31 -0.46
C GLU A 5 -15.38 -11.75 -1.73
N CYS A 6 -14.12 -11.66 -1.79
CA CYS A 6 -13.41 -11.10 -2.91
C CYS A 6 -12.82 -12.18 -3.76
N GLY A 7 -13.65 -13.16 -4.11
CA GLY A 7 -13.21 -14.20 -5.00
C GLY A 7 -13.52 -13.93 -6.44
N THR A 8 -14.17 -12.81 -6.73
CA THR A 8 -14.61 -12.53 -8.07
C THR A 8 -13.91 -11.30 -8.61
N ARG A 9 -14.04 -11.11 -9.90
CA ARG A 9 -13.48 -9.94 -10.56
C ARG A 9 -14.13 -8.68 -10.01
N GLY A 10 -13.38 -7.61 -10.00
CA GLY A 10 -13.88 -6.34 -9.53
C GLY A 10 -13.75 -6.13 -8.04
N CYS A 11 -13.22 -7.10 -7.35
CA CYS A 11 -12.97 -6.93 -5.93
C CYS A 11 -11.91 -5.87 -5.71
N ILE A 12 -12.15 -4.97 -4.77
CA ILE A 12 -11.24 -3.87 -4.48
C ILE A 12 -10.71 -4.05 -3.07
N HIS A 13 -9.40 -4.00 -2.95
CA HIS A 13 -8.72 -4.11 -1.66
C HIS A 13 -8.20 -2.75 -1.27
N LYS A 14 -8.06 -2.51 0.03
CA LYS A 14 -7.58 -1.22 0.53
C LYS A 14 -6.35 -1.43 1.39
N VAL A 15 -5.40 -0.52 1.24
CA VAL A 15 -4.24 -0.41 2.10
C VAL A 15 -4.25 1.00 2.66
N VAL A 16 -4.17 1.12 3.98
CA VAL A 16 -4.19 2.41 4.65
C VAL A 16 -2.86 2.64 5.35
N ILE A 17 -2.29 3.81 5.14
CA ILE A 17 -1.04 4.21 5.77
C ILE A 17 -1.38 5.31 6.77
N TYR A 18 -0.99 5.13 8.03
CA TYR A 18 -1.39 6.05 9.07
C TYR A 18 -0.28 6.16 10.12
N LYS A 19 -0.44 7.12 11.01
CA LYS A 19 0.50 7.33 12.09
C LYS A 19 -0.14 6.87 13.39
N GLU A 20 0.60 6.08 14.15
CA GLU A 20 0.15 5.61 15.45
C GLU A 20 1.22 5.95 16.46
N GLY A 21 0.93 6.94 17.32
CA GLY A 21 1.94 7.44 18.24
C GLY A 21 3.09 8.08 17.47
N CYS A 22 4.28 7.57 17.66
CA CYS A 22 5.47 8.07 16.98
C CYS A 22 5.86 7.24 15.78
N LYS A 23 5.03 6.28 15.41
CA LYS A 23 5.38 5.35 14.34
C LYS A 23 4.36 5.41 13.22
N TYR A 24 4.81 5.06 12.03
CA TYR A 24 3.95 4.96 10.87
C TYR A 24 3.61 3.50 10.62
N ARG A 25 2.38 3.24 10.26
CA ARG A 25 1.87 1.88 10.11
C ARG A 25 1.19 1.70 8.77
N VAL A 26 1.17 0.46 8.31
CA VAL A 26 0.47 0.05 7.10
C VAL A 26 -0.52 -1.04 7.48
N GLU A 27 -1.76 -0.88 7.06
CA GLU A 27 -2.82 -1.82 7.40
C GLU A 27 -3.60 -2.19 6.15
N PRO A 28 -3.72 -3.44 5.79
CA PRO A 28 -3.13 -4.59 6.43
C PRO A 28 -1.66 -4.76 6.04
N GLY A 29 -0.89 -5.37 6.91
CA GLY A 29 0.50 -5.65 6.59
C GLY A 29 0.66 -6.84 5.66
N ARG A 30 -0.38 -7.63 5.50
CA ARG A 30 -0.37 -8.80 4.63
C ARG A 30 -1.70 -8.82 3.89
N LEU A 31 -1.64 -8.58 2.60
CA LEU A 31 -2.84 -8.48 1.79
C LEU A 31 -2.84 -9.60 0.75
N VAL A 32 -3.87 -10.42 0.76
CA VAL A 32 -4.00 -11.51 -0.19
C VAL A 32 -4.97 -11.09 -1.28
N VAL A 33 -4.55 -11.18 -2.53
CA VAL A 33 -5.34 -10.72 -3.67
C VAL A 33 -5.24 -11.74 -4.80
N HIS A 34 -6.14 -11.63 -5.75
CA HIS A 34 -6.08 -12.39 -6.99
C HIS A 34 -5.27 -11.63 -8.02
N ARG A 35 -4.86 -12.32 -9.06
CA ARG A 35 -4.20 -11.68 -10.20
C ARG A 35 -5.12 -10.62 -10.77
N GLY A 36 -4.56 -9.47 -11.10
CA GLY A 36 -5.32 -8.39 -11.70
C GLY A 36 -6.23 -7.64 -10.77
N ALA A 37 -6.19 -7.93 -9.48
CA ALA A 37 -7.03 -7.23 -8.51
C ALA A 37 -6.58 -5.79 -8.35
N LYS A 38 -7.54 -4.92 -8.07
CA LYS A 38 -7.25 -3.50 -7.83
C LYS A 38 -7.00 -3.30 -6.34
N ILE A 39 -5.96 -2.55 -6.05
CA ILE A 39 -5.55 -2.25 -4.69
C ILE A 39 -5.54 -0.74 -4.54
N VAL A 40 -6.36 -0.22 -3.63
CA VAL A 40 -6.46 1.21 -3.38
C VAL A 40 -5.58 1.54 -2.18
N ILE A 41 -4.66 2.46 -2.37
CA ILE A 41 -3.73 2.86 -1.32
C ILE A 41 -4.12 4.24 -0.85
N ILE A 42 -4.35 4.38 0.44
CA ILE A 42 -4.83 5.61 1.05
C ILE A 42 -3.82 6.05 2.10
N SER A 43 -3.42 7.31 2.04
CA SER A 43 -2.56 7.88 3.07
C SER A 43 -3.38 8.78 3.98
N LEU A 44 -3.28 8.52 5.28
CA LEU A 44 -3.81 9.41 6.32
C LEU A 44 -2.70 10.24 6.95
N VAL A 45 -1.54 10.30 6.31
CA VAL A 45 -0.40 11.07 6.76
C VAL A 45 -0.34 12.35 5.96
N ARG A 46 -0.40 13.48 6.64
CA ARG A 46 -0.32 14.77 5.98
C ARG A 46 1.12 15.18 5.74
N SER A 47 1.36 15.81 4.61
CA SER A 47 2.65 16.41 4.33
C SER A 47 2.73 17.77 4.99
N GLU A 48 3.86 18.03 5.65
CA GLU A 48 4.13 19.36 6.19
C GLU A 48 4.63 20.29 5.11
N VAL A 49 5.06 19.74 3.99
CA VAL A 49 5.57 20.52 2.87
C VAL A 49 4.47 20.62 1.84
N ARG A 50 4.14 21.83 1.47
CA ARG A 50 3.08 22.06 0.51
C ARG A 50 3.40 21.40 -0.82
N SER A 51 2.39 20.84 -1.43
CA SER A 51 2.40 20.22 -2.75
C SER A 51 3.33 19.00 -2.87
N GLU A 52 3.78 18.46 -1.75
CA GLU A 52 4.52 17.22 -1.77
C GLU A 52 3.76 16.16 -1.01
N ALA A 53 3.85 14.93 -1.48
CA ALA A 53 3.27 13.81 -0.76
C ALA A 53 4.21 13.42 0.36
N ALA A 54 3.68 13.20 1.55
CA ALA A 54 4.47 12.71 2.66
C ALA A 54 4.80 11.23 2.51
N VAL A 55 4.04 10.50 1.70
CA VAL A 55 4.13 9.05 1.60
C VAL A 55 4.42 8.65 0.17
N SER A 56 5.35 7.72 0.00
CA SER A 56 5.61 7.06 -1.27
C SER A 56 5.63 5.56 -1.04
N VAL A 57 5.10 4.82 -1.99
CA VAL A 57 5.08 3.36 -1.92
C VAL A 57 5.85 2.81 -3.10
N TRP A 58 6.69 1.82 -2.85
CA TRP A 58 7.48 1.20 -3.90
C TRP A 58 7.26 -0.30 -3.87
N PHE A 59 6.76 -0.81 -4.99
CA PHE A 59 6.56 -2.24 -5.20
C PHE A 59 7.63 -2.74 -6.16
N PRO A 60 8.66 -3.41 -5.66
CA PRO A 60 9.66 -3.97 -6.57
C PRO A 60 9.07 -4.98 -7.52
N GLN A 61 8.08 -5.74 -7.04
CA GLN A 61 7.42 -6.76 -7.83
C GLN A 61 5.99 -6.89 -7.35
N GLY A 62 5.20 -7.66 -8.08
CA GLY A 62 3.87 -8.04 -7.64
C GLY A 62 2.75 -7.14 -8.10
N VAL A 63 3.06 -5.98 -8.63
CA VAL A 63 2.05 -5.09 -9.21
C VAL A 63 2.56 -4.56 -10.55
N THR A 64 1.64 -4.01 -11.31
CA THR A 64 1.98 -3.51 -12.64
C THR A 64 2.64 -2.13 -12.62
N THR A 65 2.43 -1.39 -11.55
CA THR A 65 3.04 -0.07 -11.41
C THR A 65 4.52 -0.21 -11.08
N GLN A 66 5.35 0.57 -11.73
CA GLN A 66 6.79 0.55 -11.50
C GLN A 66 7.24 1.88 -10.92
N GLY A 67 8.33 1.79 -10.14
CA GLY A 67 8.90 2.98 -9.53
C GLY A 67 8.12 3.42 -8.29
N PRO A 68 8.64 4.43 -7.62
CA PRO A 68 7.96 4.97 -6.44
C PRO A 68 6.64 5.62 -6.83
N LEU A 69 5.63 5.39 -6.02
CA LEU A 69 4.31 5.94 -6.23
C LEU A 69 3.97 6.88 -5.09
N PRO A 70 3.86 8.18 -5.34
CA PRO A 70 3.46 9.12 -4.27
C PRO A 70 1.99 8.94 -3.94
N ILE A 71 1.70 8.98 -2.65
CA ILE A 71 0.32 8.84 -2.15
C ILE A 71 -0.04 10.14 -1.41
N PRO A 72 -0.61 11.12 -2.09
CA PRO A 72 -0.98 12.36 -1.43
C PRO A 72 -2.09 12.13 -0.41
N TYR A 73 -2.08 12.90 0.65
CA TYR A 73 -3.11 12.84 1.66
C TYR A 73 -4.48 13.11 1.02
N GLY A 74 -5.41 12.23 1.27
CA GLY A 74 -6.78 12.41 0.78
C GLY A 74 -6.98 12.10 -0.70
N LYS A 75 -5.94 11.58 -1.38
CA LYS A 75 -6.04 11.21 -2.79
C LYS A 75 -5.62 9.77 -2.97
N PRO A 76 -6.54 8.83 -2.90
CA PRO A 76 -6.20 7.42 -3.05
C PRO A 76 -5.56 7.13 -4.40
N GLN A 77 -4.63 6.21 -4.41
CA GLN A 77 -3.98 5.75 -5.61
C GLN A 77 -4.32 4.29 -5.82
N VAL A 78 -4.47 3.89 -7.06
CA VAL A 78 -4.86 2.52 -7.39
C VAL A 78 -3.71 1.84 -8.10
N VAL A 79 -3.36 0.65 -7.63
CA VAL A 79 -2.41 -0.22 -8.34
C VAL A 79 -3.11 -1.52 -8.66
N VAL A 80 -2.58 -2.26 -9.63
CA VAL A 80 -3.18 -3.52 -10.07
C VAL A 80 -2.18 -4.63 -9.81
N ALA A 81 -2.64 -5.69 -9.16
CA ALA A 81 -1.81 -6.86 -8.89
C ALA A 81 -1.37 -7.46 -10.21
N GLY A 82 -0.13 -7.97 -10.23
CA GLY A 82 0.42 -8.58 -11.41
C GLY A 82 -0.11 -9.98 -11.62
N ASN A 83 0.52 -10.68 -12.55
CA ASN A 83 0.08 -12.00 -12.97
C ASN A 83 0.84 -13.14 -12.30
N ASP A 84 1.91 -12.82 -11.61
CA ASP A 84 2.72 -13.84 -10.96
C ASP A 84 2.20 -14.13 -9.58
N TYR A 85 2.10 -15.39 -9.25
CA TYR A 85 1.74 -15.80 -7.89
C TYR A 85 2.95 -15.66 -6.98
N GLY A 86 2.70 -15.35 -5.73
CA GLY A 86 3.77 -15.29 -4.75
C GLY A 86 3.52 -14.21 -3.71
N ALA A 87 4.48 -14.07 -2.83
CA ALA A 87 4.47 -13.05 -1.79
C ALA A 87 5.48 -11.98 -2.18
N PHE A 88 5.02 -10.73 -2.27
CA PHE A 88 5.83 -9.63 -2.78
C PHE A 88 5.89 -8.52 -1.73
N PRO A 89 7.00 -8.43 -1.01
CA PRO A 89 7.16 -7.32 -0.05
C PRO A 89 7.26 -5.99 -0.78
N TYR A 90 6.82 -4.95 -0.12
CA TYR A 90 6.94 -3.60 -0.66
C TYR A 90 7.34 -2.65 0.46
N SER A 91 7.75 -1.45 0.09
CA SER A 91 8.21 -0.45 1.03
C SER A 91 7.27 0.75 1.04
N VAL A 92 7.00 1.25 2.22
CA VAL A 92 6.25 2.50 2.39
C VAL A 92 7.18 3.48 3.08
N PHE A 93 7.46 4.56 2.40
CA PHE A 93 8.43 5.55 2.81
C PHE A 93 7.70 6.81 3.19
N VAL A 94 7.94 7.30 4.40
CA VAL A 94 7.27 8.48 4.92
C VAL A 94 8.31 9.56 5.17
N SER A 95 8.09 10.74 4.60
CA SER A 95 8.93 11.91 4.84
C SER A 95 8.21 12.88 5.75
N ASP A 96 8.90 13.38 6.74
CA ASP A 96 8.36 14.45 7.59
C ASP A 96 9.47 15.45 7.84
N ASP A 97 9.21 16.45 8.68
CA ASP A 97 10.18 17.51 8.93
C ASP A 97 11.39 17.03 9.72
N ARG A 98 11.39 15.83 10.23
CA ARG A 98 12.56 15.26 10.90
C ARG A 98 13.37 14.39 9.98
N GLY A 99 12.93 14.17 8.74
CA GLY A 99 13.61 13.31 7.80
C GLY A 99 12.67 12.28 7.22
N ALA A 100 13.13 11.07 7.04
CA ALA A 100 12.35 10.04 6.36
C ALA A 100 12.43 8.74 7.14
N ASP A 101 11.39 7.94 7.04
CA ASP A 101 11.30 6.69 7.77
C ASP A 101 10.45 5.71 6.97
N PHE A 102 10.53 4.44 7.32
CA PHE A 102 9.70 3.42 6.71
C PHE A 102 8.50 3.12 7.61
N ALA A 103 7.35 2.97 6.98
CA ALA A 103 6.13 2.57 7.69
C ALA A 103 6.04 1.06 7.65
N GLU A 104 6.13 0.46 8.82
CA GLU A 104 6.03 -0.99 8.90
C GLU A 104 5.59 -1.38 10.28
N GLY A 105 5.04 -2.55 10.39
CA GLY A 105 4.52 -3.04 11.65
C GLY A 105 5.33 -4.19 12.19
N GLY A 106 6.63 -4.10 12.13
CA GLY A 106 7.49 -5.18 12.62
C GLY A 106 8.09 -5.99 11.51
N SER A 107 7.38 -6.16 10.42
CA SER A 107 7.95 -6.76 9.21
C SER A 107 7.41 -5.98 8.03
N SER A 108 8.11 -6.05 6.91
CA SER A 108 7.72 -5.33 5.72
C SER A 108 6.32 -5.73 5.29
N PRO A 109 5.50 -4.78 4.88
CA PRO A 109 4.21 -5.13 4.33
C PRO A 109 4.37 -5.90 3.03
N ARG A 110 3.40 -6.74 2.71
CA ARG A 110 3.51 -7.58 1.53
C ARG A 110 2.14 -7.79 0.89
N ILE A 111 2.18 -7.97 -0.41
CA ILE A 111 1.03 -8.40 -1.18
C ILE A 111 1.26 -9.86 -1.55
N ILE A 112 0.26 -10.68 -1.32
CA ILE A 112 0.30 -12.08 -1.71
C ILE A 112 -0.68 -12.27 -2.85
N VAL A 113 -0.18 -12.63 -4.00
CA VAL A 113 -1.01 -12.92 -5.15
C VAL A 113 -1.24 -14.42 -5.18
N ALA A 114 -2.47 -14.81 -4.99
CA ALA A 114 -2.83 -16.22 -4.83
C ALA A 114 -4.02 -16.56 -5.70
N ASP A 115 -4.10 -17.82 -6.05
CA ASP A 115 -5.24 -18.32 -6.79
C ASP A 115 -6.41 -18.48 -5.83
N PRO A 116 -7.62 -18.16 -6.27
CA PRO A 116 -8.81 -18.32 -5.42
C PRO A 116 -9.10 -19.77 -5.07
#